data_d67f8aa401a326db3e974f5036274e87
#
_entry.id   d67f8aa401a326db3e974f5036274e87
#
_cell.length_a   1.000
_cell.length_b   1.000
_cell.length_c   1.000
_cell.angle_alpha   90.00
_cell.angle_beta   90.00
_cell.angle_gamma   90.00
#
_symmetry.space_group_name_H-M   'P 1'
#
loop_
_entity.id
_entity.type
_entity.pdbx_description
1 polymer ?
#
loop_
_entity_poly.entity_id
_entity_poly.type
_entity_poly.pdbx_seq_one_letter_code
_entity_poly.pdbx_strand_id
1 'polypeptide(L)'
;TMMTGATSFNEMIDNPDLLDEQYDVVAGRWAKAADECVLVLSSSGKVSDFTLYSIGVLDPAELDRMVDSTMSGAGEVDVPKVDVDLTYEDALGTSFKVLAASDFYRKNEETGGWTDMSDDEAFMAQQVAGGLDLKIVGVVQPNPTAKSAALSQGIAYTHGLTEELMVRAANSQIVQQQLANPDV
;
A
#
# COMPACT_ATOMS: atom_id res chain seq x y z
N THR A 1 -10.05 -11.41 -7.29
CA THR A 1 -8.88 -12.31 -7.48
C THR A 1 -7.80 -11.81 -6.55
N MET A 2 -7.53 -12.55 -5.47
CA MET A 2 -6.41 -12.26 -4.57
C MET A 2 -5.12 -12.41 -5.35
N MET A 3 -4.52 -11.31 -5.77
CA MET A 3 -3.10 -11.32 -6.10
C MET A 3 -2.33 -11.33 -4.80
N THR A 4 -1.93 -12.53 -4.36
CA THR A 4 -0.87 -12.72 -3.38
C THR A 4 0.45 -12.36 -4.08
N GLY A 5 0.56 -11.08 -4.42
CA GLY A 5 1.74 -10.52 -5.07
C GLY A 5 2.56 -9.77 -4.04
N ALA A 6 3.84 -9.72 -4.26
CA ALA A 6 4.83 -9.02 -3.47
C ALA A 6 4.23 -7.77 -2.80
N THR A 7 4.17 -7.81 -1.48
CA THR A 7 3.62 -6.72 -0.69
C THR A 7 4.45 -5.47 -0.92
N SER A 8 3.92 -4.56 -1.74
CA SER A 8 4.52 -3.23 -1.93
C SER A 8 4.39 -2.35 -0.68
N PHE A 9 3.78 -2.89 0.38
CA PHE A 9 3.54 -2.23 1.66
C PHE A 9 4.19 -3.02 2.78
N ASN A 10 5.12 -2.40 3.48
CA ASN A 10 5.89 -3.02 4.56
C ASN A 10 5.93 -2.10 5.77
N GLU A 11 5.81 -2.68 6.96
CA GLU A 11 6.07 -1.95 8.19
C GLU A 11 7.58 -1.77 8.36
N MET A 12 8.01 -0.56 8.69
CA MET A 12 9.41 -0.27 8.98
C MET A 12 9.82 -0.88 10.32
N ILE A 13 11.06 -1.33 10.37
CA ILE A 13 11.67 -1.74 11.63
C ILE A 13 11.79 -0.51 12.52
N ASP A 14 11.40 -0.64 13.79
CA ASP A 14 11.58 0.41 14.81
C ASP A 14 13.03 0.43 15.33
N ASN A 15 13.96 0.66 14.42
CA ASN A 15 15.38 0.79 14.71
C ASN A 15 16.02 1.79 13.72
N PRO A 16 16.02 3.08 14.06
CA PRO A 16 16.57 4.13 13.20
C PRO A 16 18.04 3.91 12.82
N ASP A 17 18.87 3.46 13.75
CA ASP A 17 20.30 3.24 13.51
C ASP A 17 20.50 2.15 12.43
N LEU A 18 19.72 1.09 12.48
CA LEU A 18 19.78 0.01 11.48
C LEU A 18 19.26 0.49 10.11
N LEU A 19 18.22 1.32 10.10
CA LEU A 19 17.72 1.89 8.86
C LEU A 19 18.77 2.81 8.21
N ASP A 20 19.40 3.69 8.99
CA ASP A 20 20.44 4.60 8.50
C ASP A 20 21.73 3.86 8.06
N GLU A 21 22.02 2.68 8.67
CA GLU A 21 23.13 1.83 8.21
C GLU A 21 22.85 1.15 6.87
N GLN A 22 21.58 0.79 6.62
CA GLN A 22 21.19 -0.03 5.45
C GLN A 22 20.69 0.78 4.26
N TYR A 23 20.26 2.02 4.48
CA TYR A 23 19.62 2.85 3.45
C TYR A 23 20.16 4.28 3.44
N ASP A 24 20.27 4.83 2.25
CA ASP A 24 20.52 6.24 2.01
C ASP A 24 19.17 6.96 1.78
N VAL A 25 18.92 8.06 2.49
CA VAL A 25 17.78 8.94 2.21
C VAL A 25 18.15 9.81 1.01
N VAL A 26 17.55 9.50 -0.16
CA VAL A 26 17.85 10.21 -1.41
C VAL A 26 17.00 11.46 -1.61
N ALA A 27 15.83 11.53 -0.93
CA ALA A 27 15.02 12.74 -0.87
C ALA A 27 14.14 12.73 0.40
N GLY A 28 13.83 13.91 0.93
CA GLY A 28 12.99 14.07 2.11
C GLY A 28 13.62 13.56 3.41
N ARG A 29 12.88 12.73 4.16
CA ARG A 29 13.30 12.20 5.46
C ARG A 29 12.60 10.88 5.78
N TRP A 30 13.05 10.17 6.81
CA TRP A 30 12.31 9.03 7.37
C TRP A 30 10.94 9.44 7.91
N ALA A 31 9.96 8.55 7.73
CA ALA A 31 8.63 8.69 8.33
C ALA A 31 8.69 8.52 9.86
N LYS A 32 7.89 9.30 10.59
CA LYS A 32 7.84 9.30 12.06
C LYS A 32 6.41 9.23 12.59
N ALA A 33 5.44 9.77 11.86
CA ALA A 33 4.04 9.78 12.25
C ALA A 33 3.28 8.62 11.58
N ALA A 34 2.11 8.29 12.12
CA ALA A 34 1.27 7.21 11.61
C ALA A 34 0.75 7.46 10.18
N ASP A 35 0.58 8.73 9.82
CA ASP A 35 0.14 9.20 8.51
C ASP A 35 1.29 9.42 7.51
N GLU A 36 2.51 8.97 7.84
CA GLU A 36 3.70 9.12 7.02
C GLU A 36 4.27 7.78 6.57
N CYS A 37 4.83 7.77 5.36
CA CYS A 37 5.57 6.64 4.81
C CYS A 37 6.77 7.10 3.98
N VAL A 38 7.63 6.15 3.62
CA VAL A 38 8.72 6.35 2.69
C VAL A 38 8.58 5.44 1.49
N LEU A 39 9.05 5.90 0.34
CA LEU A 39 9.20 5.11 -0.86
C LEU A 39 10.58 4.44 -0.85
N VAL A 40 10.59 3.10 -0.89
CA VAL A 40 11.82 2.30 -0.92
C VAL A 40 12.12 1.91 -2.37
N LEU A 41 13.24 2.40 -2.87
CA LEU A 41 13.73 2.10 -4.20
C LEU A 41 14.42 0.72 -4.25
N SER A 42 14.60 0.21 -5.46
CA SER A 42 15.52 -0.90 -5.69
C SER A 42 16.98 -0.46 -5.47
N SER A 43 17.89 -1.41 -5.39
CA SER A 43 19.34 -1.12 -5.34
C SER A 43 19.84 -0.34 -6.56
N SER A 44 19.13 -0.39 -7.69
CA SER A 44 19.43 0.40 -8.90
C SER A 44 18.76 1.77 -8.93
N GLY A 45 18.10 2.20 -7.84
CA GLY A 45 17.43 3.50 -7.75
C GLY A 45 16.12 3.59 -8.52
N LYS A 46 15.49 2.45 -8.83
CA LYS A 46 14.24 2.41 -9.59
C LYS A 46 13.06 2.10 -8.68
N VAL A 47 11.91 2.68 -9.01
CA VAL A 47 10.59 2.29 -8.46
C VAL A 47 10.03 1.18 -9.33
N SER A 48 9.31 0.23 -8.76
CA SER A 48 8.58 -0.75 -9.58
C SER A 48 7.31 -0.11 -10.13
N ASP A 49 6.96 -0.44 -11.38
CA ASP A 49 5.71 0.01 -11.99
C ASP A 49 4.50 -0.36 -11.13
N PHE A 50 4.54 -1.56 -10.52
CA PHE A 50 3.50 -2.01 -9.59
C PHE A 50 3.32 -1.06 -8.40
N THR A 51 4.41 -0.52 -7.84
CA THR A 51 4.32 0.47 -6.75
C THR A 51 3.67 1.75 -7.25
N LEU A 52 4.01 2.22 -8.45
CA LEU A 52 3.42 3.43 -9.05
C LEU A 52 1.92 3.29 -9.30
N TYR A 53 1.46 2.11 -9.74
CA TYR A 53 0.03 1.78 -9.84
C TYR A 53 -0.64 1.76 -8.47
N SER A 54 0.00 1.13 -7.48
CA SER A 54 -0.56 0.96 -6.14
C SER A 54 -0.79 2.27 -5.39
N ILE A 55 0.04 3.28 -5.65
CA ILE A 55 -0.06 4.62 -5.03
C ILE A 55 -0.84 5.62 -5.89
N GLY A 56 -1.40 5.17 -7.01
CA GLY A 56 -2.25 5.99 -7.87
C GLY A 56 -1.49 7.02 -8.72
N VAL A 57 -0.19 6.88 -8.90
CA VAL A 57 0.61 7.70 -9.83
C VAL A 57 0.37 7.27 -11.27
N LEU A 58 0.18 5.96 -11.49
CA LEU A 58 -0.25 5.37 -12.76
C LEU A 58 -1.70 4.90 -12.65
N ASP A 59 -2.44 4.92 -13.77
CA ASP A 59 -3.84 4.52 -13.82
C ASP A 59 -3.99 3.00 -13.57
N PRO A 60 -4.63 2.57 -12.46
CA PRO A 60 -4.83 1.16 -12.15
C PRO A 60 -5.53 0.37 -13.26
N ALA A 61 -6.38 1.01 -14.07
CA ALA A 61 -7.05 0.37 -15.20
C ALA A 61 -6.08 -0.09 -16.30
N GLU A 62 -4.88 0.46 -16.34
CA GLU A 62 -3.83 -0.02 -17.23
C GLU A 62 -3.21 -1.31 -16.72
N LEU A 63 -3.02 -1.43 -15.40
CA LEU A 63 -2.53 -2.64 -14.77
C LEU A 63 -3.48 -3.82 -15.01
N ASP A 64 -4.79 -3.61 -14.82
CA ASP A 64 -5.82 -4.63 -15.05
C ASP A 64 -5.79 -5.11 -16.51
N ARG A 65 -5.68 -4.18 -17.47
CA ARG A 65 -5.56 -4.52 -18.90
C ARG A 65 -4.28 -5.33 -19.20
N MET A 66 -3.17 -5.01 -18.55
CA MET A 66 -1.91 -5.75 -18.71
C MET A 66 -2.01 -7.17 -18.14
N VAL A 67 -2.61 -7.32 -16.96
CA VAL A 67 -2.83 -8.63 -16.33
C VAL A 67 -3.76 -9.49 -17.18
N ASP A 68 -4.87 -8.95 -17.65
CA ASP A 68 -5.86 -9.66 -18.49
C ASP A 68 -5.23 -10.11 -19.82
N SER A 69 -4.42 -9.28 -20.44
CA SER A 69 -3.75 -9.62 -21.70
C SER A 69 -2.68 -10.69 -21.53
N THR A 70 -1.98 -10.68 -20.39
CA THR A 70 -0.97 -11.70 -20.07
C THR A 70 -1.63 -13.05 -19.75
N MET A 71 -2.77 -13.04 -19.07
CA MET A 71 -3.52 -14.27 -18.73
C MET A 71 -4.28 -14.86 -19.92
N SER A 72 -4.70 -14.04 -20.88
CA SER A 72 -5.43 -14.49 -22.07
C SER A 72 -4.54 -15.06 -23.19
N GLY A 73 -3.21 -15.06 -23.02
CA GLY A 73 -2.29 -15.63 -24.00
C GLY A 73 -2.27 -14.91 -25.36
N ALA A 74 -2.85 -13.72 -25.43
CA ALA A 74 -2.73 -12.84 -26.59
C ALA A 74 -1.28 -12.33 -26.62
N GLY A 75 -0.51 -12.78 -27.62
CA GLY A 75 0.93 -12.57 -27.77
C GLY A 75 1.42 -11.18 -27.43
N GLU A 76 2.74 -11.08 -27.35
CA GLU A 76 3.57 -9.91 -27.05
C GLU A 76 2.78 -8.60 -26.89
N VAL A 77 2.32 -8.32 -25.66
CA VAL A 77 1.71 -7.04 -25.34
C VAL A 77 2.85 -6.05 -25.40
N ASP A 78 2.77 -5.11 -26.30
CA ASP A 78 3.59 -3.90 -26.25
C ASP A 78 3.23 -3.17 -24.95
N VAL A 79 3.89 -3.58 -23.86
CA VAL A 79 3.77 -2.92 -22.56
C VAL A 79 4.28 -1.51 -22.82
N PRO A 80 3.43 -0.48 -22.79
CA PRO A 80 3.96 0.87 -22.87
C PRO A 80 4.99 0.99 -21.75
N LYS A 81 6.26 1.13 -22.12
CA LYS A 81 7.25 1.60 -21.15
C LYS A 81 6.79 2.98 -20.78
N VAL A 82 6.04 3.08 -19.71
CA VAL A 82 5.67 4.37 -19.14
C VAL A 82 7.00 4.90 -18.57
N ASP A 83 7.72 5.61 -19.42
CA ASP A 83 8.89 6.38 -19.03
C ASP A 83 8.35 7.60 -18.26
N VAL A 84 7.85 7.31 -17.04
CA VAL A 84 7.50 8.37 -16.11
C VAL A 84 8.83 8.79 -15.53
N ASP A 85 9.36 9.90 -16.03
CA ASP A 85 10.44 10.66 -15.39
C ASP A 85 9.92 11.25 -14.06
N LEU A 86 9.49 10.35 -13.16
CA LEU A 86 9.15 10.72 -11.79
C LEU A 86 10.45 11.06 -11.10
N THR A 87 10.63 12.34 -10.84
CA THR A 87 11.70 12.78 -9.95
C THR A 87 11.37 12.34 -8.52
N TYR A 88 12.38 12.13 -7.71
CA TYR A 88 12.15 11.81 -6.28
C TYR A 88 11.35 12.91 -5.57
N GLU A 89 11.44 14.14 -6.06
CA GLU A 89 10.70 15.29 -5.55
C GLU A 89 9.20 15.19 -5.89
N ASP A 90 8.83 14.61 -7.03
CA ASP A 90 7.43 14.38 -7.40
C ASP A 90 6.76 13.31 -6.51
N ALA A 91 7.55 12.34 -6.04
CA ALA A 91 7.07 11.34 -5.08
C ALA A 91 6.79 11.97 -3.70
N LEU A 92 7.58 12.99 -3.30
CA LEU A 92 7.37 13.67 -2.02
C LEU A 92 6.07 14.44 -2.01
N GLY A 93 5.28 14.22 -0.97
CA GLY A 93 3.99 14.86 -0.80
C GLY A 93 2.83 14.15 -1.49
N THR A 94 3.09 13.13 -2.31
CA THR A 94 2.03 12.22 -2.79
C THR A 94 1.35 11.58 -1.58
N SER A 95 0.03 11.64 -1.55
CA SER A 95 -0.77 11.02 -0.50
C SER A 95 -1.82 10.10 -1.12
N PHE A 96 -2.14 9.04 -0.40
CA PHE A 96 -3.15 8.07 -0.78
C PHE A 96 -3.91 7.59 0.46
N LYS A 97 -5.02 6.89 0.25
CA LYS A 97 -5.87 6.41 1.31
C LYS A 97 -5.57 4.95 1.64
N VAL A 98 -5.52 4.65 2.94
CA VAL A 98 -5.39 3.28 3.44
C VAL A 98 -6.70 2.88 4.12
N LEU A 99 -7.15 1.67 3.82
CA LEU A 99 -8.36 1.07 4.39
C LEU A 99 -7.98 -0.05 5.34
N ALA A 100 -8.74 -0.20 6.42
CA ALA A 100 -8.69 -1.40 7.24
C ALA A 100 -9.44 -2.55 6.53
N ALA A 101 -9.07 -3.79 6.83
CA ALA A 101 -9.77 -4.95 6.27
C ALA A 101 -11.27 -4.95 6.55
N SER A 102 -11.69 -4.39 7.68
CA SER A 102 -13.10 -4.23 8.05
C SER A 102 -13.88 -3.29 7.14
N ASP A 103 -13.22 -2.37 6.44
CA ASP A 103 -13.87 -1.36 5.60
C ASP A 103 -14.41 -1.96 4.28
N PHE A 104 -14.01 -3.19 3.94
CA PHE A 104 -14.49 -3.90 2.74
C PHE A 104 -15.84 -4.59 2.95
N TYR A 105 -16.36 -4.62 4.17
CA TYR A 105 -17.56 -5.38 4.50
C TYR A 105 -18.75 -4.50 4.82
N ARG A 106 -19.92 -4.88 4.30
CA ARG A 106 -21.21 -4.27 4.63
C ARG A 106 -22.12 -5.30 5.32
N LYS A 107 -22.77 -4.85 6.40
CA LYS A 107 -23.76 -5.67 7.08
C LYS A 107 -24.99 -5.90 6.19
N ASN A 108 -25.42 -7.13 6.10
CA ASN A 108 -26.70 -7.48 5.49
C ASN A 108 -27.79 -7.46 6.58
N GLU A 109 -28.69 -6.48 6.49
CA GLU A 109 -29.73 -6.26 7.50
C GLU A 109 -30.78 -7.38 7.52
N GLU A 110 -30.97 -8.13 6.43
CA GLU A 110 -31.95 -9.22 6.35
C GLU A 110 -31.43 -10.50 7.01
N THR A 111 -30.17 -10.82 6.80
CA THR A 111 -29.54 -12.04 7.29
C THR A 111 -28.74 -11.85 8.59
N GLY A 112 -28.39 -10.59 8.92
CA GLY A 112 -27.49 -10.25 10.01
C GLY A 112 -26.01 -10.59 9.74
N GLY A 113 -25.70 -11.16 8.57
CA GLY A 113 -24.36 -11.52 8.13
C GLY A 113 -23.62 -10.34 7.51
N TRP A 114 -22.40 -10.61 7.02
CA TRP A 114 -21.52 -9.61 6.38
C TRP A 114 -21.25 -10.02 4.93
N THR A 115 -21.29 -9.05 4.04
CA THR A 115 -21.02 -9.21 2.61
C THR A 115 -19.76 -8.47 2.26
N ASP A 116 -18.84 -9.14 1.57
CA ASP A 116 -17.67 -8.51 0.96
C ASP A 116 -18.13 -7.63 -0.20
N MET A 117 -17.75 -6.36 -0.16
CA MET A 117 -18.13 -5.32 -1.11
C MET A 117 -16.95 -4.84 -1.95
N SER A 118 -15.85 -5.60 -2.00
CA SER A 118 -14.64 -5.23 -2.73
C SER A 118 -14.88 -4.95 -4.22
N ASP A 119 -15.89 -5.59 -4.80
CA ASP A 119 -16.26 -5.44 -6.22
C ASP A 119 -17.31 -4.33 -6.45
N ASP A 120 -17.84 -3.70 -5.39
CA ASP A 120 -18.81 -2.59 -5.50
C ASP A 120 -18.07 -1.26 -5.54
N GLU A 121 -17.87 -0.72 -6.74
CA GLU A 121 -17.12 0.52 -6.96
C GLU A 121 -17.69 1.72 -6.18
N ALA A 122 -19.02 1.85 -6.09
CA ALA A 122 -19.66 2.96 -5.40
C ALA A 122 -19.45 2.88 -3.89
N PHE A 123 -19.55 1.67 -3.33
CA PHE A 123 -19.26 1.41 -1.93
C PHE A 123 -17.78 1.67 -1.64
N MET A 124 -16.88 1.12 -2.43
CA MET A 124 -15.43 1.29 -2.25
C MET A 124 -14.99 2.74 -2.37
N ALA A 125 -15.55 3.51 -3.31
CA ALA A 125 -15.27 4.94 -3.41
C ALA A 125 -15.63 5.70 -2.13
N GLN A 126 -16.74 5.33 -1.48
CA GLN A 126 -17.16 5.92 -0.21
C GLN A 126 -16.20 5.53 0.94
N GLN A 127 -15.75 4.26 0.99
CA GLN A 127 -14.79 3.81 1.99
C GLN A 127 -13.44 4.51 1.80
N VAL A 128 -12.97 4.63 0.56
CA VAL A 128 -11.72 5.34 0.25
C VAL A 128 -11.80 6.80 0.72
N ALA A 129 -12.92 7.50 0.50
CA ALA A 129 -13.08 8.86 0.98
C ALA A 129 -12.94 8.98 2.52
N GLY A 130 -13.34 7.95 3.27
CA GLY A 130 -13.20 7.85 4.73
C GLY A 130 -11.94 7.15 5.22
N GLY A 131 -11.05 6.72 4.33
CA GLY A 131 -9.81 6.03 4.65
C GLY A 131 -8.78 6.92 5.37
N LEU A 132 -7.78 6.28 5.97
CA LEU A 132 -6.66 7.01 6.60
C LEU A 132 -5.75 7.60 5.53
N ASP A 133 -5.34 8.85 5.70
CA ASP A 133 -4.35 9.46 4.83
C ASP A 133 -2.96 8.89 5.13
N LEU A 134 -2.22 8.57 4.08
CA LEU A 134 -0.81 8.18 4.17
C LEU A 134 -0.01 8.98 3.14
N LYS A 135 1.00 9.70 3.61
CA LYS A 135 1.79 10.64 2.81
C LYS A 135 3.24 10.18 2.68
N ILE A 136 3.77 10.21 1.45
CA ILE A 136 5.18 9.97 1.21
C ILE A 136 5.99 11.20 1.64
N VAL A 137 6.85 11.02 2.67
CA VAL A 137 7.69 12.08 3.23
C VAL A 137 9.17 11.88 2.96
N GLY A 138 9.54 10.73 2.40
CA GLY A 138 10.93 10.42 2.04
C GLY A 138 11.01 9.37 0.95
N VAL A 139 12.15 9.37 0.28
CA VAL A 139 12.55 8.36 -0.69
C VAL A 139 13.88 7.80 -0.22
N VAL A 140 13.97 6.49 -0.08
CA VAL A 140 15.14 5.79 0.43
C VAL A 140 15.63 4.72 -0.54
N GLN A 141 16.92 4.48 -0.57
CA GLN A 141 17.54 3.49 -1.44
C GLN A 141 18.48 2.61 -0.61
N PRO A 142 18.54 1.29 -0.85
CA PRO A 142 19.51 0.44 -0.19
C PRO A 142 20.95 0.95 -0.41
N ASN A 143 21.69 1.08 0.69
CA ASN A 143 23.09 1.50 0.64
C ASN A 143 23.92 0.41 -0.06
N PRO A 144 24.73 0.73 -1.08
CA PRO A 144 25.53 -0.25 -1.82
C PRO A 144 26.52 -1.06 -0.95
N THR A 145 26.87 -0.54 0.24
CA THR A 145 27.79 -1.20 1.18
C THR A 145 27.05 -2.04 2.23
N ALA A 146 25.73 -1.93 2.33
CA ALA A 146 24.93 -2.71 3.26
C ALA A 146 24.96 -4.21 2.89
N LYS A 147 25.16 -5.07 3.87
CA LYS A 147 25.19 -6.52 3.69
C LYS A 147 23.81 -7.13 3.44
N SER A 148 22.79 -6.44 3.88
CA SER A 148 21.37 -6.83 3.72
C SER A 148 20.50 -5.59 3.70
N ALA A 149 19.32 -5.71 3.08
CA ALA A 149 18.28 -4.70 3.11
C ALA A 149 17.08 -5.28 3.88
N ALA A 150 16.66 -4.59 4.94
CA ALA A 150 15.57 -5.06 5.81
C ALA A 150 14.18 -4.74 5.26
N LEU A 151 14.07 -3.72 4.40
CA LEU A 151 12.82 -3.31 3.77
C LEU A 151 12.78 -3.81 2.32
N SER A 152 11.62 -4.32 1.93
CA SER A 152 11.35 -4.62 0.52
C SER A 152 11.08 -3.34 -0.26
N GLN A 153 11.32 -3.38 -1.57
CA GLN A 153 10.96 -2.30 -2.48
C GLN A 153 9.46 -2.00 -2.41
N GLY A 154 9.07 -0.73 -2.37
CA GLY A 154 7.69 -0.29 -2.29
C GLY A 154 7.47 0.79 -1.25
N ILE A 155 6.36 0.75 -0.55
CA ILE A 155 6.02 1.68 0.51
C ILE A 155 6.40 1.07 1.86
N ALA A 156 7.12 1.83 2.67
CA ALA A 156 7.41 1.46 4.06
C ALA A 156 6.78 2.49 5.01
N TYR A 157 5.96 2.00 5.93
CA TYR A 157 5.16 2.81 6.86
C TYR A 157 5.57 2.53 8.31
N THR A 158 5.20 3.42 9.22
CA THR A 158 5.53 3.29 10.64
C THR A 158 4.60 2.30 11.36
N HIS A 159 5.06 1.73 12.48
CA HIS A 159 4.21 0.93 13.36
C HIS A 159 2.94 1.67 13.82
N GLY A 160 3.01 3.01 13.94
CA GLY A 160 1.85 3.83 14.29
C GLY A 160 0.68 3.67 13.32
N LEU A 161 0.92 3.47 12.01
CA LEU A 161 -0.17 3.17 11.06
C LEU A 161 -0.83 1.82 11.38
N THR A 162 -0.06 0.80 11.73
CA THR A 162 -0.59 -0.50 12.16
C THR A 162 -1.49 -0.35 13.38
N GLU A 163 -1.06 0.42 14.39
CA GLU A 163 -1.88 0.69 15.57
C GLU A 163 -3.19 1.41 15.23
N GLU A 164 -3.15 2.44 14.38
CA GLU A 164 -4.36 3.14 13.95
C GLU A 164 -5.32 2.23 13.17
N LEU A 165 -4.81 1.39 12.26
CA LEU A 165 -5.61 0.42 11.53
C LEU A 165 -6.23 -0.63 12.48
N MET A 166 -5.50 -1.09 13.49
CA MET A 166 -6.02 -2.00 14.50
C MET A 166 -7.14 -1.37 15.33
N VAL A 167 -6.97 -0.12 15.75
CA VAL A 167 -8.01 0.64 16.48
C VAL A 167 -9.25 0.83 15.60
N ARG A 168 -9.07 1.19 14.32
CA ARG A 168 -10.16 1.34 13.36
C ARG A 168 -10.91 0.02 13.17
N ALA A 169 -10.19 -1.07 12.93
CA ALA A 169 -10.78 -2.40 12.79
C ALA A 169 -11.51 -2.83 14.06
N ALA A 170 -10.90 -2.65 15.25
CA ALA A 170 -11.52 -3.00 16.53
C ALA A 170 -12.83 -2.25 16.79
N ASN A 171 -12.94 -1.00 16.33
CA ASN A 171 -14.16 -0.19 16.47
C ASN A 171 -15.19 -0.45 15.36
N SER A 172 -14.88 -1.27 14.35
CA SER A 172 -15.81 -1.61 13.28
C SER A 172 -16.96 -2.49 13.78
N GLN A 173 -18.13 -2.35 13.16
CA GLN A 173 -19.30 -3.16 13.54
C GLN A 173 -19.07 -4.66 13.36
N ILE A 174 -18.34 -5.07 12.31
CA ILE A 174 -18.04 -6.48 12.06
C ILE A 174 -17.23 -7.09 13.20
N VAL A 175 -16.17 -6.43 13.65
CA VAL A 175 -15.32 -6.92 14.73
C VAL A 175 -16.07 -6.89 16.07
N GLN A 176 -16.84 -5.84 16.35
CA GLN A 176 -17.66 -5.76 17.57
C GLN A 176 -18.71 -6.86 17.62
N GLN A 177 -19.34 -7.21 16.50
CA GLN A 177 -20.28 -8.32 16.43
C GLN A 177 -19.59 -9.67 16.67
N GLN A 178 -18.41 -9.88 16.10
CA GLN A 178 -17.61 -11.10 16.31
C GLN A 178 -17.18 -11.27 17.76
N LEU A 179 -16.74 -10.19 18.41
CA LEU A 179 -16.36 -10.20 19.82
C LEU A 179 -17.54 -10.48 20.74
N ALA A 180 -18.74 -10.00 20.37
CA ALA A 180 -19.97 -10.27 21.14
C ALA A 180 -20.49 -11.70 20.95
N ASN A 181 -20.16 -12.39 19.85
CA ASN A 181 -20.59 -13.75 19.52
C ASN A 181 -19.40 -14.59 19.01
N PRO A 182 -18.46 -14.97 19.88
CA PRO A 182 -17.22 -15.64 19.47
C PRO A 182 -17.41 -17.05 18.90
N ASP A 183 -18.60 -17.65 19.07
CA ASP A 183 -18.91 -19.02 18.66
C ASP A 183 -19.68 -19.11 17.33
N VAL A 184 -19.79 -18.01 16.57
CA VAL A 184 -20.51 -17.96 15.28
C VAL A 184 -19.53 -17.80 14.13
#